data_43320c1b89ad90bd4673b7b5f435a79d
#
_entry.id   43320c1b89ad90bd4673b7b5f435a79d
#
_cell.length_a   1.000
_cell.length_b   1.000
_cell.length_c   1.000
_cell.angle_alpha   90.00
_cell.angle_beta   90.00
_cell.angle_gamma   90.00
#
_symmetry.space_group_name_H-M   'P 1'
#
loop_
_entity.id
_entity.type
_entity.pdbx_description
1 polymer ?
#
loop_
_entity_poly.entity_id
_entity_poly.type
_entity_poly.pdbx_seq_one_letter_code
_entity_poly.pdbx_strand_id
1 'polypeptide(L)'
;AEVVARMGAPTDRAARPGGGARLEYARGPFGKHTYRIEVDAAGRVQSVSQILTEANFEALPIGAPQPEVRERLGRPSETRVGWRGVGEVWSYRYEWINLCRWFQVWLVDGRVREAAYATDPTCDERRPFIGESD
;
A
#
# COMPACT_ATOMS: atom_id res chain seq x y z
N ALA A 1 -2.75 -20.46 9.06
CA ALA A 1 -2.75 -20.68 10.50
C ALA A 1 -1.38 -20.43 11.08
N GLU A 2 -0.33 -21.01 10.50
CA GLU A 2 1.00 -20.80 11.06
C GLU A 2 1.47 -19.37 10.91
N VAL A 3 1.17 -18.73 9.77
CA VAL A 3 1.54 -17.35 9.54
C VAL A 3 0.85 -16.45 10.55
N VAL A 4 -0.45 -16.66 10.77
CA VAL A 4 -1.18 -15.85 11.73
C VAL A 4 -0.66 -16.08 13.14
N ALA A 5 -0.29 -17.31 13.46
CA ALA A 5 0.25 -17.61 14.78
C ALA A 5 1.56 -16.89 15.02
N ARG A 6 2.39 -16.71 14.00
CA ARG A 6 3.68 -16.06 14.15
C ARG A 6 3.64 -14.56 13.97
N MET A 7 2.80 -14.07 13.07
CA MET A 7 2.77 -12.66 12.72
C MET A 7 1.57 -11.90 13.25
N GLY A 8 0.61 -12.62 13.81
CA GLY A 8 -0.62 -11.99 14.32
C GLY A 8 -1.64 -11.85 13.20
N ALA A 9 -2.68 -11.08 13.46
CA ALA A 9 -3.75 -10.89 12.50
C ALA A 9 -3.26 -10.04 11.33
N PRO A 10 -3.61 -10.41 10.09
CA PRO A 10 -3.21 -9.61 8.93
C PRO A 10 -4.00 -8.31 8.87
N THR A 11 -3.40 -7.31 8.22
CA THR A 11 -4.07 -6.06 7.94
C THR A 11 -5.22 -6.28 6.96
N ASP A 12 -5.04 -7.19 6.03
CA ASP A 12 -6.06 -7.51 5.04
C ASP A 12 -5.92 -8.98 4.64
N ARG A 13 -7.00 -9.54 4.10
CA ARG A 13 -7.04 -10.95 3.77
C ARG A 13 -7.96 -11.17 2.59
N ALA A 14 -7.56 -12.04 1.68
CA ALA A 14 -8.38 -12.40 0.53
C ALA A 14 -8.20 -13.87 0.22
N ALA A 15 -9.28 -14.51 -0.26
CA ALA A 15 -9.21 -15.89 -0.71
C ALA A 15 -8.48 -15.94 -2.05
N ARG A 16 -7.81 -17.07 -2.32
CA ARG A 16 -7.14 -17.29 -3.59
C ARG A 16 -7.94 -18.26 -4.44
N PRO A 17 -7.91 -18.09 -5.75
CA PRO A 17 -8.50 -19.08 -6.64
C PRO A 17 -7.83 -20.44 -6.39
N GLY A 18 -8.64 -21.48 -6.28
CA GLY A 18 -8.12 -22.82 -6.06
C GLY A 18 -7.81 -23.16 -4.63
N GLY A 19 -8.13 -22.26 -3.70
CA GLY A 19 -7.91 -22.49 -2.28
C GLY A 19 -6.70 -21.72 -1.77
N GLY A 20 -6.62 -21.59 -0.44
CA GLY A 20 -5.58 -20.81 0.19
C GLY A 20 -5.99 -19.38 0.39
N ALA A 21 -5.04 -18.53 0.76
CA ALA A 21 -5.33 -17.15 1.10
C ALA A 21 -4.15 -16.25 0.78
N ARG A 22 -4.45 -14.99 0.60
CA ARG A 22 -3.46 -13.92 0.49
C ARG A 22 -3.60 -13.07 1.74
N LEU A 23 -2.51 -12.93 2.48
CA LEU A 23 -2.50 -12.15 3.71
C LEU A 23 -1.61 -10.94 3.48
N GLU A 24 -2.06 -9.78 3.97
CA GLU A 24 -1.26 -8.57 3.86
C GLU A 24 -1.00 -8.00 5.23
N TYR A 25 0.24 -7.62 5.46
CA TYR A 25 0.69 -7.08 6.73
C TYR A 25 1.38 -5.75 6.49
N ALA A 26 0.75 -4.66 6.95
CA ALA A 26 1.37 -3.35 6.89
C ALA A 26 2.28 -3.23 8.10
N ARG A 27 3.56 -3.04 7.86
CA ARG A 27 4.58 -3.04 8.91
C ARG A 27 5.53 -1.87 8.72
N GLY A 28 6.41 -1.71 9.71
CA GLY A 28 7.41 -0.68 9.71
C GLY A 28 6.87 0.63 10.22
N PRO A 29 7.74 1.62 10.42
CA PRO A 29 7.28 2.92 10.89
C PRO A 29 6.28 3.50 9.90
N PHE A 30 5.14 3.94 10.41
CA PHE A 30 4.09 4.58 9.61
C PHE A 30 3.52 3.67 8.52
N GLY A 31 3.74 2.35 8.62
CA GLY A 31 3.20 1.44 7.60
C GLY A 31 3.88 1.54 6.26
N LYS A 32 5.18 1.83 6.24
CA LYS A 32 5.91 2.02 4.99
C LYS A 32 6.12 0.75 4.20
N HIS A 33 5.89 -0.39 4.80
CA HIS A 33 6.06 -1.67 4.12
C HIS A 33 4.78 -2.45 4.22
N THR A 34 4.36 -3.06 3.13
CA THR A 34 3.24 -3.99 3.14
C THR A 34 3.72 -5.31 2.59
N TYR A 35 3.72 -6.32 3.43
CA TYR A 35 4.13 -7.66 3.04
C TYR A 35 2.91 -8.44 2.62
N ARG A 36 3.01 -9.04 1.45
CA ARG A 36 1.96 -9.92 0.94
C ARG A 36 2.46 -11.34 1.03
N ILE A 37 1.73 -12.15 1.76
CA ILE A 37 2.09 -13.55 1.98
C ILE A 37 1.00 -14.40 1.35
N GLU A 38 1.38 -15.26 0.42
CA GLU A 38 0.43 -16.15 -0.21
C GLU A 38 0.60 -17.55 0.36
N VAL A 39 -0.50 -18.13 0.79
CA VAL A 39 -0.50 -19.49 1.35
C VAL A 39 -1.42 -20.37 0.51
N ASP A 40 -1.08 -21.65 0.41
CA ASP A 40 -1.90 -22.60 -0.35
C ASP A 40 -3.04 -23.11 0.51
N ALA A 41 -3.83 -24.03 -0.06
CA ALA A 41 -4.98 -24.58 0.63
C ALA A 41 -4.61 -25.34 1.89
N ALA A 42 -3.38 -25.84 1.99
CA ALA A 42 -2.90 -26.54 3.18
C ALA A 42 -2.31 -25.57 4.20
N GLY A 43 -2.30 -24.27 3.93
CA GLY A 43 -1.76 -23.30 4.86
C GLY A 43 -0.27 -23.08 4.73
N ARG A 44 0.36 -23.59 3.69
CA ARG A 44 1.80 -23.43 3.50
C ARG A 44 2.11 -22.16 2.74
N VAL A 45 3.17 -21.47 3.17
CA VAL A 45 3.59 -20.24 2.52
C VAL A 45 4.14 -20.54 1.14
N GLN A 46 3.58 -19.87 0.13
CA GLN A 46 4.03 -20.00 -1.24
C GLN A 46 4.95 -18.85 -1.64
N SER A 47 4.68 -17.65 -1.14
CA SER A 47 5.52 -16.49 -1.47
C SER A 47 5.36 -15.41 -0.42
N VAL A 48 6.40 -14.60 -0.30
CA VAL A 48 6.40 -13.42 0.55
C VAL A 48 6.99 -12.29 -0.26
N SER A 49 6.29 -11.16 -0.35
CA SER A 49 6.80 -10.02 -1.11
C SER A 49 6.38 -8.72 -0.45
N GLN A 50 7.24 -7.71 -0.55
CA GLN A 50 6.91 -6.35 -0.14
C GLN A 50 6.37 -5.65 -1.38
N ILE A 51 5.12 -5.16 -1.32
CA ILE A 51 4.43 -4.68 -2.51
C ILE A 51 4.46 -3.17 -2.69
N LEU A 52 4.92 -2.41 -1.71
CA LEU A 52 4.99 -0.95 -1.86
C LEU A 52 6.33 -0.56 -2.47
N THR A 53 6.43 -0.74 -3.77
CA THR A 53 7.64 -0.43 -4.53
C THR A 53 7.27 0.42 -5.74
N GLU A 54 8.25 1.19 -6.23
CA GLU A 54 8.00 2.03 -7.40
C GLU A 54 7.66 1.19 -8.63
N ALA A 55 8.23 0.00 -8.74
CA ALA A 55 7.88 -0.86 -9.87
C ALA A 55 6.39 -1.21 -9.86
N ASN A 56 5.85 -1.52 -8.69
CA ASN A 56 4.43 -1.84 -8.59
C ASN A 56 3.57 -0.61 -8.78
N PHE A 57 4.01 0.55 -8.28
CA PHE A 57 3.25 1.78 -8.48
C PHE A 57 3.17 2.13 -9.95
N GLU A 58 4.30 2.02 -10.66
CA GLU A 58 4.34 2.42 -12.05
C GLU A 58 3.64 1.44 -12.96
N ALA A 59 3.40 0.24 -12.48
CA ALA A 59 2.64 -0.74 -13.24
C ALA A 59 1.13 -0.50 -13.19
N LEU A 60 0.67 0.43 -12.34
CA LEU A 60 -0.76 0.70 -12.20
C LEU A 60 -1.23 1.56 -13.37
N PRO A 61 -2.15 1.04 -14.22
CA PRO A 61 -2.58 1.82 -15.39
C PRO A 61 -3.58 2.89 -15.01
N ILE A 62 -3.51 4.02 -15.73
CA ILE A 62 -4.55 5.03 -15.62
C ILE A 62 -5.84 4.42 -16.16
N GLY A 63 -6.94 4.65 -15.47
CA GLY A 63 -8.22 4.06 -15.82
C GLY A 63 -8.50 2.75 -15.11
N ALA A 64 -7.55 2.21 -14.35
CA ALA A 64 -7.76 0.96 -13.63
C ALA A 64 -8.90 1.11 -12.63
N PRO A 65 -9.74 0.10 -12.48
CA PRO A 65 -10.81 0.17 -11.50
C PRO A 65 -10.27 0.04 -10.08
N GLN A 66 -11.03 0.59 -9.15
CA GLN A 66 -10.61 0.60 -7.75
C GLN A 66 -10.22 -0.78 -7.22
N PRO A 67 -10.94 -1.87 -7.53
CA PRO A 67 -10.51 -3.18 -7.05
C PRO A 67 -9.13 -3.58 -7.55
N GLU A 68 -8.74 -3.14 -8.74
CA GLU A 68 -7.40 -3.45 -9.24
C GLU A 68 -6.34 -2.69 -8.44
N VAL A 69 -6.64 -1.48 -7.99
CA VAL A 69 -5.71 -0.74 -7.15
C VAL A 69 -5.47 -1.50 -5.85
N ARG A 70 -6.55 -2.01 -5.24
CA ARG A 70 -6.43 -2.82 -4.02
C ARG A 70 -5.67 -4.11 -4.29
N GLU A 71 -5.87 -4.69 -5.45
CA GLU A 71 -5.19 -5.93 -5.81
C GLU A 71 -3.68 -5.69 -5.93
N ARG A 72 -3.28 -4.60 -6.55
CA ARG A 72 -1.87 -4.34 -6.80
C ARG A 72 -1.14 -3.72 -5.62
N LEU A 73 -1.80 -2.85 -4.88
CA LEU A 73 -1.14 -2.04 -3.86
C LEU A 73 -1.62 -2.30 -2.45
N GLY A 74 -2.73 -3.02 -2.30
CA GLY A 74 -3.27 -3.32 -0.99
C GLY A 74 -4.05 -2.16 -0.41
N ARG A 75 -4.20 -2.16 0.90
CA ARG A 75 -4.94 -1.14 1.62
C ARG A 75 -4.11 0.14 1.67
N PRO A 76 -4.69 1.29 1.31
CA PRO A 76 -3.94 2.54 1.39
C PRO A 76 -3.66 2.95 2.83
N SER A 77 -2.60 3.72 3.00
CA SER A 77 -2.24 4.25 4.32
C SER A 77 -3.25 5.28 4.77
N GLU A 78 -3.72 6.11 3.86
CA GLU A 78 -4.74 7.12 4.14
C GLU A 78 -5.63 7.30 2.93
N THR A 79 -6.87 7.72 3.20
CA THR A 79 -7.79 8.12 2.14
C THR A 79 -8.32 9.50 2.47
N ARG A 80 -8.50 10.33 1.45
CA ARG A 80 -9.03 11.67 1.61
C ARG A 80 -9.97 11.99 0.48
N VAL A 81 -10.77 13.04 0.68
CA VAL A 81 -11.57 13.58 -0.40
C VAL A 81 -10.61 14.06 -1.49
N GLY A 82 -10.97 13.83 -2.73
CA GLY A 82 -10.14 14.20 -3.85
C GLY A 82 -10.02 15.70 -4.04
N TRP A 83 -9.16 16.07 -5.00
CA TRP A 83 -8.90 17.47 -5.26
C TRP A 83 -10.18 18.15 -5.70
N ARG A 84 -10.43 19.33 -5.16
CA ARG A 84 -11.63 20.12 -5.44
C ARG A 84 -12.90 19.39 -5.07
N GLY A 85 -12.80 18.45 -4.11
CA GLY A 85 -13.96 17.70 -3.67
C GLY A 85 -14.39 16.58 -4.60
N VAL A 86 -13.58 16.23 -5.60
CA VAL A 86 -13.95 15.22 -6.59
C VAL A 86 -13.24 13.92 -6.30
N GLY A 87 -14.00 12.83 -6.11
CA GLY A 87 -13.42 11.50 -5.92
C GLY A 87 -12.67 11.36 -4.61
N GLU A 88 -11.71 10.44 -4.60
CA GLU A 88 -10.90 10.12 -3.43
C GLU A 88 -9.44 10.07 -3.82
N VAL A 89 -8.58 10.46 -2.88
CA VAL A 89 -7.14 10.25 -3.03
C VAL A 89 -6.74 9.16 -2.06
N TRP A 90 -6.15 8.10 -2.58
CA TRP A 90 -5.60 7.01 -1.77
C TRP A 90 -4.10 7.21 -1.73
N SER A 91 -3.55 7.32 -0.53
CA SER A 91 -2.14 7.58 -0.33
C SER A 91 -1.47 6.34 0.25
N TYR A 92 -0.40 5.91 -0.42
CA TYR A 92 0.37 4.75 0.01
C TYR A 92 1.73 5.23 0.47
N ARG A 93 1.99 5.06 1.76
CA ARG A 93 3.25 5.47 2.36
C ARG A 93 4.30 4.43 2.07
N TYR A 94 5.47 4.83 1.57
CA TYR A 94 6.52 3.88 1.30
C TYR A 94 7.87 4.52 1.56
N GLU A 95 8.90 3.68 1.64
CA GLU A 95 10.25 4.14 1.93
C GLU A 95 11.05 4.25 0.63
N TRP A 96 11.72 5.40 0.45
CA TRP A 96 12.56 5.63 -0.71
C TRP A 96 13.83 6.28 -0.22
N ILE A 97 14.95 5.55 -0.28
CA ILE A 97 16.27 6.04 0.13
C ILE A 97 16.20 6.68 1.52
N ASN A 98 15.67 5.93 2.47
CA ASN A 98 15.54 6.37 3.87
C ASN A 98 14.60 7.56 4.07
N LEU A 99 13.80 7.89 3.07
CA LEU A 99 12.80 8.94 3.19
C LEU A 99 11.42 8.34 3.08
N CYS A 100 10.46 9.00 3.70
CA CYS A 100 9.07 8.62 3.55
C CYS A 100 8.47 9.40 2.40
N ARG A 101 7.85 8.68 1.50
CA ARG A 101 7.14 9.31 0.40
C ARG A 101 5.76 8.72 0.30
N TRP A 102 4.90 9.41 -0.40
CA TRP A 102 3.57 8.92 -0.74
C TRP A 102 3.51 8.65 -2.22
N PHE A 103 2.89 7.53 -2.58
CA PHE A 103 2.34 7.35 -3.91
C PHE A 103 0.85 7.58 -3.77
N GLN A 104 0.33 8.56 -4.48
CA GLN A 104 -1.07 8.96 -4.35
C GLN A 104 -1.82 8.63 -5.61
N VAL A 105 -2.98 8.01 -5.45
CA VAL A 105 -3.83 7.60 -6.55
C VAL A 105 -5.13 8.37 -6.43
N TRP A 106 -5.45 9.15 -7.45
CA TRP A 106 -6.70 9.90 -7.48
C TRP A 106 -7.74 9.07 -8.22
N LEU A 107 -8.79 8.67 -7.49
CA LEU A 107 -9.86 7.84 -8.02
C LEU A 107 -11.08 8.70 -8.25
N VAL A 108 -11.61 8.68 -9.46
CA VAL A 108 -12.82 9.40 -9.81
C VAL A 108 -13.76 8.39 -10.46
N ASP A 109 -15.00 8.31 -9.94
CA ASP A 109 -15.98 7.34 -10.42
C ASP A 109 -15.43 5.92 -10.34
N GLY A 110 -14.64 5.64 -9.31
CA GLY A 110 -14.13 4.29 -9.06
C GLY A 110 -12.99 3.89 -9.97
N ARG A 111 -12.35 4.82 -10.66
CA ARG A 111 -11.23 4.50 -11.57
C ARG A 111 -10.09 5.49 -11.37
N VAL A 112 -8.88 5.02 -11.63
CA VAL A 112 -7.69 5.86 -11.49
C VAL A 112 -7.73 6.96 -12.53
N ARG A 113 -7.77 8.21 -12.07
CA ARG A 113 -7.71 9.36 -12.92
C ARG A 113 -6.27 9.82 -13.08
N GLU A 114 -5.50 9.76 -12.00
CA GLU A 114 -4.15 10.27 -12.00
C GLU A 114 -3.39 9.65 -10.84
N ALA A 115 -2.07 9.54 -10.96
CA ALA A 115 -1.24 9.05 -9.87
C ALA A 115 0.05 9.83 -9.86
N ALA A 116 0.59 10.07 -8.67
CA ALA A 116 1.79 10.89 -8.52
C ALA A 116 2.47 10.60 -7.19
N TYR A 117 3.74 10.96 -7.11
CA TYR A 117 4.51 10.85 -5.88
C TYR A 117 4.46 12.18 -5.13
N ALA A 118 4.52 12.10 -3.81
CA ALA A 118 4.52 13.29 -2.98
C ALA A 118 5.31 13.02 -1.71
N THR A 119 5.73 14.07 -1.05
CA THR A 119 6.41 13.96 0.23
C THR A 119 5.38 13.64 1.31
N ASP A 120 5.70 12.68 2.17
CA ASP A 120 4.82 12.31 3.27
C ASP A 120 5.04 13.30 4.43
N PRO A 121 4.08 14.15 4.72
CA PRO A 121 4.28 15.15 5.78
C PRO A 121 4.46 14.52 7.16
N THR A 122 3.89 13.34 7.39
CA THR A 122 4.05 12.70 8.68
C THR A 122 5.50 12.36 8.95
N CYS A 123 6.19 11.80 7.96
CA CYS A 123 7.60 11.48 8.14
C CYS A 123 8.46 12.71 8.16
N ASP A 124 8.14 13.70 7.35
CA ASP A 124 8.91 14.92 7.35
C ASP A 124 8.88 15.63 8.69
N GLU A 125 7.75 15.60 9.35
CA GLU A 125 7.63 16.23 10.65
C GLU A 125 8.53 15.59 11.69
N ARG A 126 9.01 14.39 11.41
CA ARG A 126 9.90 13.70 12.32
C ARG A 126 11.36 13.97 12.04
N ARG A 127 11.65 14.86 11.14
CA ARG A 127 13.03 15.18 10.75
C ARG A 127 13.30 16.64 11.02
N PRO A 128 13.27 17.02 12.29
CA PRO A 128 13.29 18.43 12.63
C PRO A 128 14.55 19.14 12.18
N PHE A 129 15.69 18.51 12.30
CA PHE A 129 16.86 19.22 11.96
C PHE A 129 17.06 19.36 10.49
N ILE A 130 16.63 18.39 9.76
CA ILE A 130 16.80 18.46 8.35
C ILE A 130 15.95 19.52 7.78
N GLY A 131 14.78 19.60 8.29
CA GLY A 131 13.89 20.63 7.82
C GLY A 131 14.43 21.96 8.15
N GLU A 132 14.99 22.08 9.33
CA GLU A 132 15.42 23.30 9.68
C GLU A 132 16.58 23.69 8.97
N SER A 133 17.31 22.82 8.71
CA SER A 133 18.40 23.28 8.05
C SER A 133 18.11 23.59 6.70
N ASP A 134 17.28 23.54 6.61
CA ASP A 134 17.22 23.80 5.52
C ASP A 134 17.04 24.16 4.98
#